data_2f430c57d50d50c90af0737de2cc54e2
#
_entry.id   2f430c57d50d50c90af0737de2cc54e2
#
_cell.length_a   1.000
_cell.length_b   1.000
_cell.length_c   1.000
_cell.angle_alpha   90.00
_cell.angle_beta   90.00
_cell.angle_gamma   90.00
#
_symmetry.space_group_name_H-M   'P 1'
#
loop_
_entity.id
_entity.type
_entity.pdbx_description
1 polymer ?
#
loop_
_entity_poly.entity_id
_entity_poly.type
_entity_poly.pdbx_seq_one_letter_code
_entity_poly.pdbx_strand_id
1 'polypeptide(L)'
;MHLSRRARGLPFWFSLATHGTDRYAAAVERTLATARTVADAIRSSSHLDLVCEPQLSVLLFRCPAWDPEVYQEWSQRMAGEGVILCLPTTWHGETVLRLAFVDPATEARHVIKALETLR
;
A
#
# COMPACT_ATOMS: atom_id res chain seq x y z
N MET A 1 -15.48 27.42 11.02
CA MET A 1 -14.29 28.22 10.62
C MET A 1 -13.27 28.22 11.75
N HIS A 2 -12.03 27.97 11.42
CA HIS A 2 -10.93 28.03 12.40
C HIS A 2 -10.30 29.40 12.37
N LEU A 3 -10.24 30.07 13.53
CA LEU A 3 -9.62 31.39 13.67
C LEU A 3 -8.09 31.34 13.65
N SER A 4 -7.53 30.24 14.13
CA SER A 4 -6.10 29.93 13.98
C SER A 4 -5.93 28.51 13.49
N ARG A 5 -5.04 28.34 12.52
CA ARG A 5 -4.83 27.06 11.85
C ARG A 5 -3.34 26.92 11.53
N ARG A 6 -2.83 25.69 11.70
CA ARG A 6 -1.48 25.36 11.23
C ARG A 6 -1.40 25.50 9.71
N ALA A 7 -0.37 26.18 9.21
CA ALA A 7 -0.13 26.36 7.78
C ALA A 7 0.36 25.02 7.15
N ARG A 8 -0.55 24.10 6.92
CA ARG A 8 -0.23 22.74 6.47
C ARG A 8 0.32 22.66 5.05
N GLY A 9 0.02 23.67 4.21
CA GLY A 9 0.54 23.73 2.86
C GLY A 9 1.99 24.21 2.78
N LEU A 10 2.50 24.86 3.80
CA LEU A 10 3.85 25.43 3.80
C LEU A 10 4.96 24.37 3.72
N PRO A 11 4.94 23.27 4.51
CA PRO A 11 5.91 22.20 4.36
C PRO A 11 5.88 21.57 2.96
N PHE A 12 4.71 21.38 2.37
CA PHE A 12 4.56 20.86 1.03
C PHE A 12 5.15 21.80 -0.03
N TRP A 13 4.84 23.09 0.07
CA TRP A 13 5.42 24.10 -0.81
C TRP A 13 6.96 24.16 -0.70
N PHE A 14 7.47 24.12 0.52
CA PHE A 14 8.92 24.12 0.78
C PHE A 14 9.60 22.93 0.14
N SER A 15 8.99 21.75 0.25
CA SER A 15 9.49 20.52 -0.34
C SER A 15 9.49 20.61 -1.88
N LEU A 16 8.43 21.12 -2.48
CA LEU A 16 8.36 21.36 -3.92
C LEU A 16 9.40 22.35 -4.40
N ALA A 17 9.59 23.44 -3.67
CA ALA A 17 10.59 24.46 -4.00
C ALA A 17 12.03 23.92 -3.90
N THR A 18 12.28 23.03 -2.94
CA THR A 18 13.60 22.44 -2.70
C THR A 18 13.96 21.36 -3.72
N HIS A 19 13.02 20.45 -4.02
CA HIS A 19 13.28 19.26 -4.84
C HIS A 19 12.83 19.39 -6.29
N GLY A 20 11.90 20.31 -6.57
CA GLY A 20 11.30 20.49 -7.90
C GLY A 20 10.19 19.50 -8.19
N THR A 21 9.32 19.85 -9.15
CA THR A 21 8.17 19.04 -9.54
C THR A 21 8.56 17.76 -10.24
N ASP A 22 9.67 17.74 -10.97
CA ASP A 22 10.14 16.56 -11.71
C ASP A 22 10.53 15.41 -10.75
N ARG A 23 11.15 15.74 -9.63
CA ARG A 23 11.46 14.73 -8.60
C ARG A 23 10.20 14.15 -7.96
N TYR A 24 9.19 14.98 -7.72
CA TYR A 24 7.90 14.51 -7.23
C TYR A 24 7.21 13.61 -8.23
N ALA A 25 7.19 14.01 -9.50
CA ALA A 25 6.63 13.18 -10.55
C ALA A 25 7.33 11.82 -10.66
N ALA A 26 8.66 11.81 -10.61
CA ALA A 26 9.45 10.58 -10.63
C ALA A 26 9.18 9.69 -9.42
N ALA A 27 9.04 10.29 -8.21
CA ALA A 27 8.72 9.55 -7.00
C ALA A 27 7.32 8.91 -7.08
N VAL A 28 6.32 9.65 -7.56
CA VAL A 28 4.95 9.13 -7.78
C VAL A 28 4.97 8.00 -8.80
N GLU A 29 5.67 8.18 -9.93
CA GLU A 29 5.78 7.12 -10.96
C GLU A 29 6.41 5.84 -10.41
N ARG A 30 7.38 5.95 -9.51
CA ARG A 30 7.96 4.77 -8.84
C ARG A 30 6.94 4.05 -7.97
N THR A 31 6.14 4.77 -7.19
CA THR A 31 5.11 4.14 -6.36
C THR A 31 4.05 3.45 -7.22
N LEU A 32 3.67 4.05 -8.34
CA LEU A 32 2.72 3.46 -9.29
C LEU A 32 3.31 2.20 -9.95
N ALA A 33 4.58 2.24 -10.33
CA ALA A 33 5.26 1.09 -10.92
C ALA A 33 5.37 -0.06 -9.92
N THR A 34 5.70 0.22 -8.66
CA THR A 34 5.76 -0.77 -7.58
C THR A 34 4.38 -1.40 -7.37
N ALA A 35 3.32 -0.60 -7.34
CA ALA A 35 1.95 -1.09 -7.19
C ALA A 35 1.57 -2.03 -8.34
N ARG A 36 1.90 -1.68 -9.58
CA ARG A 36 1.64 -2.53 -10.75
C ARG A 36 2.38 -3.85 -10.67
N THR A 37 3.64 -3.83 -10.28
CA THR A 37 4.47 -5.04 -10.14
C THR A 37 3.89 -5.98 -9.08
N VAL A 38 3.50 -5.44 -7.94
CA VAL A 38 2.88 -6.24 -6.86
C VAL A 38 1.50 -6.76 -7.29
N ALA A 39 0.70 -5.95 -7.99
CA ALA A 39 -0.59 -6.38 -8.52
C ALA A 39 -0.43 -7.57 -9.49
N ASP A 40 0.56 -7.53 -10.37
CA ASP A 40 0.84 -8.62 -11.30
C ASP A 40 1.25 -9.90 -10.56
N ALA A 41 2.04 -9.76 -9.50
CA ALA A 41 2.42 -10.89 -8.65
C ALA A 41 1.19 -11.51 -7.95
N ILE A 42 0.27 -10.68 -7.47
CA ILE A 42 -0.99 -11.15 -6.88
C ILE A 42 -1.85 -11.89 -7.91
N ARG A 43 -1.99 -11.35 -9.12
CA ARG A 43 -2.74 -12.03 -10.20
C ARG A 43 -2.15 -13.39 -10.55
N SER A 44 -0.84 -13.51 -10.50
CA SER A 44 -0.14 -14.77 -10.79
C SER A 44 -0.13 -15.74 -9.63
N SER A 45 -0.55 -15.31 -8.45
CA SER A 45 -0.58 -16.13 -7.25
C SER A 45 -1.75 -17.11 -7.27
N SER A 46 -1.53 -18.31 -6.76
CA SER A 46 -2.59 -19.31 -6.62
C SER A 46 -3.42 -19.17 -5.34
N HIS A 47 -2.97 -18.36 -4.39
CA HIS A 47 -3.59 -18.23 -3.07
C HIS A 47 -4.11 -16.82 -2.75
N LEU A 48 -3.90 -15.87 -3.64
CA LEU A 48 -4.35 -14.48 -3.48
C LEU A 48 -5.19 -14.05 -4.67
N ASP A 49 -6.22 -13.25 -4.40
CA ASP A 49 -7.06 -12.65 -5.41
C ASP A 49 -7.00 -11.13 -5.32
N LEU A 50 -6.80 -10.49 -6.46
CA LEU A 50 -6.92 -9.03 -6.56
C LEU A 50 -8.41 -8.68 -6.59
N VAL A 51 -8.85 -7.81 -5.67
CA VAL A 51 -10.26 -7.47 -5.51
C VAL A 51 -10.76 -6.56 -6.63
N CYS A 52 -9.92 -5.63 -7.05
CA CYS A 52 -10.22 -4.72 -8.16
C CYS A 52 -8.91 -4.30 -8.85
N GLU A 53 -9.01 -3.80 -10.07
CA GLU A 53 -7.86 -3.24 -10.76
C GLU A 53 -7.30 -2.05 -9.97
N PRO A 54 -5.99 -2.01 -9.70
CA PRO A 54 -5.41 -0.92 -8.94
C PRO A 54 -5.53 0.40 -9.69
N GLN A 55 -5.98 1.40 -8.97
CA GLN A 55 -5.91 2.78 -9.39
C GLN A 55 -4.91 3.48 -8.48
N LEU A 56 -4.01 4.25 -9.05
CA LEU A 56 -2.93 4.86 -8.30
C LEU A 56 -2.07 3.79 -7.59
N SER A 57 -1.67 4.05 -6.36
CA SER A 57 -0.72 3.23 -5.61
C SER A 57 -1.35 2.41 -4.49
N VAL A 58 -2.65 2.14 -4.57
CA VAL A 58 -3.37 1.35 -3.56
C VAL A 58 -3.85 0.04 -4.17
N LEU A 59 -3.61 -1.06 -3.47
CA LEU A 59 -4.06 -2.40 -3.83
C LEU A 59 -5.03 -2.92 -2.78
N LEU A 60 -6.11 -3.56 -3.24
CA LEU A 60 -7.01 -4.35 -2.42
C LEU A 60 -6.94 -5.79 -2.90
N PHE A 61 -6.66 -6.70 -1.99
CA PHE A 61 -6.56 -8.12 -2.30
C PHE A 61 -7.06 -8.98 -1.14
N ARG A 62 -7.31 -10.24 -1.41
CA ARG A 62 -7.80 -11.19 -0.42
C ARG A 62 -7.12 -12.54 -0.55
N CYS A 63 -7.14 -13.28 0.55
CA CYS A 63 -6.81 -14.69 0.59
C CYS A 63 -8.11 -15.45 0.88
N PRO A 64 -8.72 -16.13 -0.10
CA PRO A 64 -10.07 -16.69 0.05
C PRO A 64 -10.21 -17.72 1.18
N ALA A 65 -9.11 -18.35 1.57
CA ALA A 65 -9.09 -19.35 2.62
C ALA A 65 -9.03 -18.77 4.04
N TRP A 66 -8.94 -17.45 4.18
CA TRP A 66 -8.68 -16.82 5.47
C TRP A 66 -9.92 -16.16 6.07
N ASP A 67 -10.10 -16.37 7.38
CA ASP A 67 -11.07 -15.63 8.18
C ASP A 67 -10.54 -14.23 8.54
N PRO A 68 -11.43 -13.27 8.89
CA PRO A 68 -11.02 -11.90 9.26
C PRO A 68 -9.99 -11.85 10.40
N GLU A 69 -10.08 -12.76 11.35
CA GLU A 69 -9.17 -12.84 12.49
C GLU A 69 -7.74 -13.18 12.04
N VAL A 70 -7.61 -14.07 11.06
CA VAL A 70 -6.31 -14.47 10.51
C VAL A 70 -5.65 -13.30 9.78
N TYR A 71 -6.42 -12.50 9.05
CA TYR A 71 -5.92 -11.26 8.44
C TYR A 71 -5.36 -10.30 9.48
N GLN A 72 -6.09 -10.13 10.58
CA GLN A 72 -5.68 -9.23 11.65
C GLN A 72 -4.36 -9.68 12.31
N GLU A 73 -4.25 -10.96 12.62
CA GLU A 73 -3.04 -11.53 13.22
C GLU A 73 -1.82 -11.38 12.29
N TRP A 74 -1.99 -11.71 11.03
CA TRP A 74 -0.93 -11.57 10.05
C TRP A 74 -0.49 -10.11 9.89
N SER A 75 -1.44 -9.20 9.79
CA SER A 75 -1.19 -7.76 9.68
C SER A 75 -0.39 -7.23 10.86
N GLN A 76 -0.79 -7.59 12.08
CA GLN A 76 -0.10 -7.19 13.30
C GLN A 76 1.31 -7.76 13.38
N ARG A 77 1.50 -9.02 12.98
CA ARG A 77 2.81 -9.64 12.95
C ARG A 77 3.74 -8.93 11.95
N MET A 78 3.28 -8.66 10.74
CA MET A 78 4.08 -7.98 9.72
C MET A 78 4.47 -6.56 10.14
N ALA A 79 3.55 -5.83 10.74
CA ALA A 79 3.83 -4.50 11.27
C ALA A 79 4.80 -4.55 12.47
N GLY A 80 4.60 -5.49 13.38
CA GLY A 80 5.46 -5.66 14.55
C GLY A 80 6.88 -6.07 14.22
N GLU A 81 7.05 -6.86 13.17
CA GLU A 81 8.37 -7.26 12.65
C GLU A 81 9.00 -6.21 11.73
N GLY A 82 8.27 -5.13 11.42
CA GLY A 82 8.74 -4.07 10.54
C GLY A 82 8.87 -4.48 9.08
N VAL A 83 8.15 -5.51 8.66
CA VAL A 83 8.25 -6.04 7.28
C VAL A 83 7.44 -5.20 6.31
N ILE A 84 6.13 -5.11 6.51
CA ILE A 84 5.23 -4.25 5.74
C ILE A 84 4.07 -3.80 6.61
N LEU A 85 3.45 -2.69 6.23
CA LEU A 85 2.19 -2.23 6.79
C LEU A 85 1.07 -2.52 5.79
N CYS A 86 0.31 -3.57 6.07
CA CYS A 86 -0.81 -4.02 5.25
C CYS A 86 -1.99 -4.23 6.18
N LEU A 87 -3.06 -3.47 5.98
CA LEU A 87 -4.15 -3.38 6.93
C LEU A 87 -5.42 -4.06 6.41
N PRO A 88 -6.12 -4.82 7.27
CA PRO A 88 -7.46 -5.29 6.93
C PRO A 88 -8.41 -4.09 6.79
N THR A 89 -9.30 -4.17 5.82
CA THR A 89 -10.37 -3.19 5.62
C THR A 89 -11.63 -3.91 5.13
N THR A 90 -12.73 -3.18 5.08
CA THR A 90 -14.00 -3.72 4.58
C THR A 90 -14.26 -3.21 3.18
N TRP A 91 -14.56 -4.13 2.27
CA TRP A 91 -14.92 -3.84 0.88
C TRP A 91 -16.19 -4.62 0.53
N HIS A 92 -17.26 -3.91 0.24
CA HIS A 92 -18.58 -4.51 -0.04
C HIS A 92 -19.01 -5.56 1.00
N GLY A 93 -18.79 -5.25 2.28
CA GLY A 93 -19.15 -6.13 3.40
C GLY A 93 -18.18 -7.29 3.66
N GLU A 94 -17.11 -7.40 2.89
CA GLU A 94 -16.10 -8.44 3.01
C GLU A 94 -14.79 -7.85 3.58
N THR A 95 -14.09 -8.63 4.41
CA THR A 95 -12.76 -8.26 4.89
C THR A 95 -11.73 -8.56 3.82
N VAL A 96 -10.96 -7.55 3.47
CA VAL A 96 -9.86 -7.62 2.49
C VAL A 96 -8.62 -6.96 3.07
N LEU A 97 -7.49 -7.14 2.41
CA LEU A 97 -6.24 -6.47 2.78
C LEU A 97 -5.99 -5.27 1.87
N ARG A 98 -5.55 -4.18 2.48
CA ARG A 98 -5.22 -2.93 1.79
C ARG A 98 -3.74 -2.65 1.93
N LEU A 99 -3.10 -2.42 0.80
CA LEU A 99 -1.68 -2.09 0.71
C LEU A 99 -1.53 -0.80 -0.08
N ALA A 100 -0.91 0.21 0.52
CA ALA A 100 -0.67 1.50 -0.11
C ALA A 100 0.84 1.74 -0.26
N PHE A 101 1.27 2.14 -1.45
CA PHE A 101 2.66 2.47 -1.74
C PHE A 101 2.82 3.99 -1.78
N VAL A 102 3.36 4.54 -0.71
CA VAL A 102 3.57 5.99 -0.57
C VAL A 102 5.05 6.37 -0.51
N ASP A 103 5.92 5.39 -0.29
CA ASP A 103 7.36 5.58 -0.24
C ASP A 103 7.99 5.09 -1.56
N PRO A 104 8.61 5.99 -2.33
CA PRO A 104 9.26 5.60 -3.59
C PRO A 104 10.47 4.68 -3.40
N ALA A 105 11.02 4.58 -2.20
CA ALA A 105 12.10 3.66 -1.88
C ALA A 105 11.65 2.22 -1.63
N THR A 106 10.34 1.97 -1.53
CA THR A 106 9.79 0.62 -1.35
C THR A 106 10.10 -0.26 -2.57
N GLU A 107 10.66 -1.42 -2.31
CA GLU A 107 10.98 -2.40 -3.36
C GLU A 107 9.89 -3.48 -3.45
N ALA A 108 9.36 -3.68 -4.65
CA ALA A 108 8.31 -4.66 -4.92
C ALA A 108 8.69 -6.08 -4.45
N ARG A 109 9.94 -6.48 -4.62
CA ARG A 109 10.44 -7.81 -4.22
C ARG A 109 10.25 -8.10 -2.73
N HIS A 110 10.45 -7.09 -1.87
CA HIS A 110 10.29 -7.25 -0.43
C HIS A 110 8.81 -7.43 -0.06
N VAL A 111 7.94 -6.69 -0.72
CA VAL A 111 6.49 -6.81 -0.53
C VAL A 111 5.99 -8.17 -1.01
N ILE A 112 6.40 -8.60 -2.19
CA ILE A 112 6.02 -9.91 -2.76
C ILE A 112 6.46 -11.05 -1.83
N LYS A 113 7.67 -10.97 -1.31
CA LYS A 113 8.18 -11.96 -0.35
C LYS A 113 7.32 -12.02 0.93
N ALA A 114 6.89 -10.87 1.43
CA ALA A 114 5.99 -10.82 2.58
C ALA A 114 4.61 -11.44 2.26
N LEU A 115 4.08 -11.19 1.05
CA LEU A 115 2.80 -11.76 0.61
C LEU A 115 2.87 -13.29 0.44
N GLU A 116 4.01 -13.85 0.16
CA GLU A 116 4.21 -15.31 0.08
C GLU A 116 3.96 -16.00 1.43
N THR A 117 4.01 -15.26 2.54
CA THR A 117 3.70 -15.80 3.87
C THR A 117 2.20 -15.94 4.13
N LEU A 118 1.36 -15.41 3.24
CA LEU A 118 -0.11 -15.53 3.28
C LEU A 118 -0.54 -16.89 2.66
N ARG A 119 -0.32 -17.96 3.39
CA ARG A 119 -0.71 -19.30 2.93
C ARG A 119 -1.54 -20.06 3.95
#